data_ff5c5580945927f8a8faa95f6bf90828
#
_entry.id   ff5c5580945927f8a8faa95f6bf90828
#
_cell.length_a   1.000
_cell.length_b   1.000
_cell.length_c   1.000
_cell.angle_alpha   90.00
_cell.angle_beta   90.00
_cell.angle_gamma   90.00
#
_symmetry.space_group_name_H-M   'P 1'
#
loop_
_entity.id
_entity.type
_entity.pdbx_description
1 polymer ?
#
loop_
_entity_poly.entity_id
_entity_poly.type
_entity_poly.pdbx_seq_one_letter_code
_entity_poly.pdbx_strand_id
1 'polypeptide(L)'
;AKINSGGESSGAVHFMELFDRVAAVVSQGNVRRGSFAAYLPIEHPDVKEFLRIRSEGNAIQEMSFAVTVTDSWMRGMIDGDQDKKDLWASVIKKRYETGYPYIFFQDNANNQAPDCYKDQGMKIYASNLCNEISLPSKEDESFVCCLSSLNLIQWDEIVKTDAIETLTMFLDAVMEEYIQKTEHIPFMEASHNFAKRHRAIGMGVLGWHSYLQSNMISFESMEAKLLNSSIFKKIRKSSDKATEELANLLGEPLYCQGYGRRNTTTLAIAPTTSSSFILGQASPSIEPLNGNYFTKDLAKGKFSYRNPYLKSLLEEKGKDTDDVWLSILNSGGSVQRLPFL
;
A
#
# COMPACT_ATOMS: atom_id res chain seq x y z
N ALA A 1 -13.15 -15.38 26.26
CA ALA A 1 -14.61 -15.28 26.44
C ALA A 1 -15.15 -16.65 26.89
N LYS A 2 -16.16 -16.65 27.78
CA LYS A 2 -16.84 -17.90 28.20
C LYS A 2 -17.68 -18.42 27.02
N ILE A 3 -17.63 -19.73 26.79
CA ILE A 3 -18.44 -20.40 25.79
C ILE A 3 -19.63 -21.09 26.44
N ASN A 4 -20.75 -21.30 25.68
CA ASN A 4 -21.99 -21.84 26.20
C ASN A 4 -21.88 -23.27 26.79
N SER A 5 -20.85 -24.02 26.43
CA SER A 5 -20.59 -25.37 26.93
C SER A 5 -19.74 -25.42 28.20
N GLY A 6 -19.46 -24.29 28.86
CA GLY A 6 -18.74 -24.25 30.14
C GLY A 6 -17.21 -24.17 30.04
N GLY A 7 -16.68 -23.76 28.92
CA GLY A 7 -15.24 -23.51 28.71
C GLY A 7 -14.93 -22.04 28.40
N GLU A 8 -13.68 -21.74 28.05
CA GLU A 8 -13.25 -20.45 27.57
C GLU A 8 -12.72 -20.58 26.13
N SER A 9 -12.99 -19.56 25.31
CA SER A 9 -12.43 -19.45 23.97
C SER A 9 -10.91 -19.25 24.06
N SER A 10 -10.17 -19.90 23.15
CA SER A 10 -8.72 -19.77 23.06
C SER A 10 -8.23 -18.37 22.60
N GLY A 11 -9.15 -17.45 22.33
CA GLY A 11 -8.83 -16.08 21.91
C GLY A 11 -8.71 -15.88 20.40
N ALA A 12 -8.61 -14.61 19.98
CA ALA A 12 -8.60 -14.24 18.57
C ALA A 12 -7.35 -14.76 17.83
N VAL A 13 -6.20 -14.71 18.47
CA VAL A 13 -4.92 -15.12 17.86
C VAL A 13 -4.91 -16.58 17.48
N HIS A 14 -5.46 -17.45 18.34
CA HIS A 14 -5.54 -18.88 18.05
C HIS A 14 -6.38 -19.18 16.79
N PHE A 15 -7.47 -18.44 16.57
CA PHE A 15 -8.25 -18.60 15.33
C PHE A 15 -7.50 -18.11 14.08
N MET A 16 -6.56 -17.17 14.23
CA MET A 16 -5.74 -16.67 13.11
C MET A 16 -4.80 -17.76 12.57
N GLU A 17 -4.46 -18.79 13.36
CA GLU A 17 -3.66 -19.94 12.90
C GLU A 17 -4.33 -20.67 11.72
N LEU A 18 -5.65 -20.73 11.70
CA LEU A 18 -6.40 -21.34 10.58
C LEU A 18 -6.14 -20.59 9.27
N PHE A 19 -6.18 -19.26 9.31
CA PHE A 19 -5.95 -18.44 8.13
C PHE A 19 -4.49 -18.51 7.67
N ASP A 20 -3.54 -18.50 8.59
CA ASP A 20 -2.12 -18.66 8.28
C ASP A 20 -1.87 -20.02 7.60
N ARG A 21 -2.48 -21.10 8.12
CA ARG A 21 -2.38 -22.43 7.53
C ARG A 21 -3.07 -22.51 6.16
N VAL A 22 -4.25 -21.90 5.99
CA VAL A 22 -4.93 -21.81 4.69
C VAL A 22 -4.06 -21.07 3.67
N ALA A 23 -3.44 -19.95 4.04
CA ALA A 23 -2.53 -19.22 3.16
C ALA A 23 -1.34 -20.10 2.70
N ALA A 24 -0.80 -20.91 3.60
CA ALA A 24 0.31 -21.82 3.28
C ALA A 24 -0.11 -22.97 2.35
N VAL A 25 -1.33 -23.49 2.52
CA VAL A 25 -1.84 -24.65 1.76
C VAL A 25 -2.41 -24.24 0.39
N VAL A 26 -3.17 -23.15 0.35
CA VAL A 26 -3.79 -22.64 -0.90
C VAL A 26 -2.80 -21.74 -1.62
N SER A 27 -1.82 -22.34 -2.28
CA SER A 27 -0.89 -21.62 -3.14
C SER A 27 -1.18 -21.93 -4.62
N GLN A 28 -1.21 -20.90 -5.45
CA GLN A 28 -1.42 -21.07 -6.89
C GLN A 28 -0.17 -21.68 -7.56
N GLY A 29 -0.13 -23.02 -7.64
CA GLY A 29 0.93 -23.78 -8.32
C GLY A 29 2.35 -23.50 -7.81
N ASN A 30 2.51 -23.18 -6.53
CA ASN A 30 3.76 -22.73 -5.89
C ASN A 30 4.39 -21.45 -6.48
N VAL A 31 3.70 -20.77 -7.39
CA VAL A 31 4.19 -19.52 -8.00
C VAL A 31 3.87 -18.31 -7.11
N ARG A 32 2.67 -18.30 -6.50
CA ARG A 32 2.25 -17.22 -5.59
C ARG A 32 1.55 -17.83 -4.39
N ARG A 33 2.10 -17.58 -3.19
CA ARG A 33 1.48 -18.00 -1.93
C ARG A 33 0.26 -17.14 -1.63
N GLY A 34 -0.74 -17.73 -0.95
CA GLY A 34 -1.80 -16.98 -0.31
C GLY A 34 -1.22 -16.07 0.79
N SER A 35 -1.88 -14.95 1.06
CA SER A 35 -1.45 -14.02 2.10
C SER A 35 -2.67 -13.43 2.79
N PHE A 36 -2.58 -13.29 4.11
CA PHE A 36 -3.57 -12.64 4.95
C PHE A 36 -2.94 -11.53 5.78
N ALA A 37 -3.73 -10.52 6.12
CA ALA A 37 -3.38 -9.52 7.12
C ALA A 37 -4.48 -9.48 8.18
N ALA A 38 -4.09 -9.59 9.45
CA ALA A 38 -5.01 -9.46 10.58
C ALA A 38 -4.91 -8.06 11.19
N TYR A 39 -6.05 -7.43 11.44
CA TYR A 39 -6.14 -6.14 12.10
C TYR A 39 -6.81 -6.31 13.46
N LEU A 40 -6.17 -5.86 14.53
CA LEU A 40 -6.69 -5.98 15.89
C LEU A 40 -6.65 -4.63 16.60
N PRO A 41 -7.73 -4.19 17.28
CA PRO A 41 -7.68 -2.99 18.10
C PRO A 41 -6.62 -3.09 19.20
N ILE A 42 -5.86 -2.02 19.42
CA ILE A 42 -4.82 -1.99 20.45
C ILE A 42 -5.36 -2.21 21.86
N GLU A 43 -6.66 -1.97 22.06
CA GLU A 43 -7.38 -2.18 23.33
C GLU A 43 -7.88 -3.61 23.51
N HIS A 44 -7.69 -4.48 22.48
CA HIS A 44 -8.17 -5.86 22.55
C HIS A 44 -7.43 -6.64 23.64
N PRO A 45 -8.12 -7.46 24.45
CA PRO A 45 -7.48 -8.24 25.52
C PRO A 45 -6.31 -9.12 25.04
N ASP A 46 -6.39 -9.65 23.82
CA ASP A 46 -5.37 -10.54 23.24
C ASP A 46 -4.23 -9.78 22.54
N VAL A 47 -4.16 -8.46 22.64
CA VAL A 47 -3.16 -7.64 21.91
C VAL A 47 -1.71 -8.04 22.25
N LYS A 48 -1.45 -8.39 23.50
CA LYS A 48 -0.10 -8.82 23.93
C LYS A 48 0.31 -10.14 23.28
N GLU A 49 -0.63 -11.06 23.13
CA GLU A 49 -0.43 -12.31 22.39
C GLU A 49 -0.31 -12.04 20.89
N PHE A 50 -1.14 -11.16 20.34
CA PHE A 50 -1.11 -10.73 18.96
C PHE A 50 0.26 -10.14 18.54
N LEU A 51 0.89 -9.37 19.40
CA LEU A 51 2.24 -8.83 19.17
C LEU A 51 3.34 -9.92 19.11
N ARG A 52 3.04 -11.16 19.53
CA ARG A 52 3.98 -12.29 19.42
C ARG A 52 3.97 -12.97 18.05
N ILE A 53 3.01 -12.65 17.18
CA ILE A 53 2.96 -13.16 15.80
C ILE A 53 4.31 -12.88 15.13
N ARG A 54 4.81 -13.84 14.32
CA ARG A 54 6.11 -13.80 13.65
C ARG A 54 7.33 -13.70 14.58
N SER A 55 7.18 -13.97 15.86
CA SER A 55 8.32 -14.20 16.76
C SER A 55 8.80 -15.64 16.63
N GLU A 56 10.05 -15.89 17.02
CA GLU A 56 10.62 -17.22 17.05
C GLU A 56 9.76 -18.17 17.91
N GLY A 57 9.44 -19.34 17.36
CA GLY A 57 8.59 -20.33 18.01
C GLY A 57 7.09 -20.06 18.00
N ASN A 58 6.62 -18.96 17.43
CA ASN A 58 5.18 -18.72 17.26
C ASN A 58 4.62 -19.57 16.11
N ALA A 59 3.38 -20.06 16.25
CA ALA A 59 2.72 -20.88 15.23
C ALA A 59 2.43 -20.08 13.93
N ILE A 60 2.20 -18.77 14.06
CA ILE A 60 1.87 -17.87 12.94
C ILE A 60 3.15 -17.16 12.49
N GLN A 61 3.61 -17.49 11.27
CA GLN A 61 4.86 -16.95 10.72
C GLN A 61 4.68 -16.14 9.42
N GLU A 62 3.64 -16.42 8.64
CA GLU A 62 3.47 -15.83 7.29
C GLU A 62 2.45 -14.68 7.26
N MET A 63 1.55 -14.61 8.25
CA MET A 63 0.50 -13.60 8.30
C MET A 63 1.07 -12.21 8.58
N SER A 64 0.67 -11.24 7.77
CA SER A 64 0.84 -9.81 8.07
C SER A 64 -0.13 -9.39 9.17
N PHE A 65 0.23 -8.40 9.98
CA PHE A 65 -0.67 -7.96 11.06
C PHE A 65 -0.51 -6.49 11.39
N ALA A 66 -1.58 -5.91 11.90
CA ALA A 66 -1.69 -4.49 12.22
C ALA A 66 -2.42 -4.25 13.54
N VAL A 67 -2.05 -3.21 14.26
CA VAL A 67 -2.84 -2.68 15.36
C VAL A 67 -3.64 -1.47 14.88
N THR A 68 -4.94 -1.42 15.21
CA THR A 68 -5.75 -0.24 14.97
C THR A 68 -5.78 0.61 16.22
N VAL A 69 -5.63 1.92 16.06
CA VAL A 69 -5.47 2.88 17.17
C VAL A 69 -6.45 4.04 16.97
N THR A 70 -7.17 4.40 18.04
CA THR A 70 -8.06 5.57 18.07
C THR A 70 -7.37 6.79 18.63
N ASP A 71 -7.87 7.98 18.30
CA ASP A 71 -7.38 9.24 18.86
C ASP A 71 -7.53 9.27 20.39
N SER A 72 -8.63 8.74 20.91
CA SER A 72 -8.88 8.67 22.35
C SER A 72 -7.85 7.82 23.09
N TRP A 73 -7.47 6.69 22.50
CA TRP A 73 -6.43 5.84 23.06
C TRP A 73 -5.07 6.55 23.07
N MET A 74 -4.69 7.18 21.96
CA MET A 74 -3.43 7.92 21.84
C MET A 74 -3.35 9.09 22.80
N ARG A 75 -4.43 9.83 22.95
CA ARG A 75 -4.51 10.94 23.95
C ARG A 75 -4.29 10.42 25.36
N GLY A 76 -4.97 9.35 25.76
CA GLY A 76 -4.75 8.74 27.09
C GLY A 76 -3.29 8.34 27.31
N MET A 77 -2.60 7.78 26.30
CA MET A 77 -1.18 7.48 26.38
C MET A 77 -0.33 8.76 26.56
N ILE A 78 -0.60 9.82 25.79
CA ILE A 78 0.11 11.11 25.85
C ILE A 78 -0.13 11.77 27.21
N ASP A 79 -1.35 11.71 27.74
CA ASP A 79 -1.77 12.31 29.01
C ASP A 79 -1.20 11.58 30.23
N GLY A 80 -0.51 10.46 30.05
CA GLY A 80 0.30 9.87 31.10
C GLY A 80 -0.10 8.46 31.57
N ASP A 81 -1.08 7.82 30.94
CA ASP A 81 -1.46 6.43 31.23
C ASP A 81 -0.27 5.50 31.01
N GLN A 82 0.27 4.94 32.10
CA GLN A 82 1.50 4.15 32.06
C GLN A 82 1.30 2.83 31.34
N ASP A 83 0.15 2.17 31.50
CA ASP A 83 -0.13 0.88 30.84
C ASP A 83 -0.20 1.07 29.32
N LYS A 84 -0.76 2.19 28.85
CA LYS A 84 -0.77 2.52 27.43
C LYS A 84 0.63 2.85 26.89
N LYS A 85 1.46 3.55 27.68
CA LYS A 85 2.86 3.83 27.32
C LYS A 85 3.66 2.54 27.17
N ASP A 86 3.51 1.62 28.11
CA ASP A 86 4.24 0.34 28.08
C ASP A 86 3.79 -0.53 26.92
N LEU A 87 2.49 -0.55 26.65
CA LEU A 87 1.96 -1.26 25.47
C LEU A 87 2.45 -0.62 24.17
N TRP A 88 2.42 0.70 24.06
CA TRP A 88 2.93 1.40 22.87
C TRP A 88 4.41 1.16 22.65
N ALA A 89 5.21 1.20 23.69
CA ALA A 89 6.63 0.85 23.63
C ALA A 89 6.84 -0.57 23.09
N SER A 90 5.99 -1.52 23.48
CA SER A 90 6.03 -2.90 22.99
C SER A 90 5.68 -2.99 21.49
N VAL A 91 4.68 -2.22 21.03
CA VAL A 91 4.32 -2.11 19.61
C VAL A 91 5.48 -1.56 18.79
N ILE A 92 6.07 -0.44 19.22
CA ILE A 92 7.19 0.20 18.52
C ILE A 92 8.43 -0.70 18.50
N LYS A 93 8.75 -1.35 19.62
CA LYS A 93 9.86 -2.32 19.71
C LYS A 93 9.67 -3.45 18.70
N LYS A 94 8.49 -4.09 18.68
CA LYS A 94 8.18 -5.17 17.75
C LYS A 94 8.29 -4.72 16.30
N ARG A 95 7.77 -3.52 16.00
CA ARG A 95 7.86 -2.93 14.66
C ARG A 95 9.30 -2.66 14.23
N TYR A 96 10.13 -2.16 15.13
CA TYR A 96 11.56 -1.95 14.87
C TYR A 96 12.29 -3.26 14.56
N GLU A 97 12.00 -4.33 15.33
CA GLU A 97 12.64 -5.63 15.18
C GLU A 97 12.19 -6.40 13.93
N THR A 98 10.95 -6.24 13.49
CA THR A 98 10.33 -7.14 12.49
C THR A 98 9.67 -6.43 11.30
N GLY A 99 9.53 -5.10 11.34
CA GLY A 99 8.70 -4.34 10.38
C GLY A 99 7.18 -4.42 10.66
N TYR A 100 6.75 -5.21 11.63
CA TYR A 100 5.36 -5.41 12.04
C TYR A 100 5.18 -5.09 13.52
N PRO A 101 3.95 -4.75 13.96
CA PRO A 101 2.70 -4.59 13.21
C PRO A 101 2.70 -3.35 12.33
N TYR A 102 1.79 -3.28 11.33
CA TYR A 102 1.35 -2.00 10.79
C TYR A 102 0.61 -1.23 11.89
N ILE A 103 0.64 0.10 11.81
CA ILE A 103 -0.11 0.97 12.73
C ILE A 103 -1.18 1.67 11.90
N PHE A 104 -2.45 1.40 12.20
CA PHE A 104 -3.58 1.97 11.49
C PHE A 104 -4.32 2.95 12.40
N PHE A 105 -4.18 4.24 12.11
CA PHE A 105 -4.89 5.31 12.82
C PHE A 105 -6.33 5.40 12.31
N GLN A 106 -7.23 4.68 12.97
CA GLN A 106 -8.59 4.44 12.50
C GLN A 106 -9.41 5.73 12.38
N ASP A 107 -9.27 6.65 13.31
CA ASP A 107 -10.00 7.93 13.27
C ASP A 107 -9.51 8.81 12.14
N ASN A 108 -8.20 8.82 11.85
CA ASN A 108 -7.65 9.53 10.69
C ASN A 108 -8.23 8.98 9.37
N ALA A 109 -8.30 7.65 9.22
CA ALA A 109 -8.86 7.02 8.03
C ALA A 109 -10.34 7.40 7.84
N ASN A 110 -11.13 7.37 8.91
CA ASN A 110 -12.56 7.72 8.86
C ASN A 110 -12.79 9.23 8.66
N ASN A 111 -12.01 10.09 9.31
CA ASN A 111 -12.12 11.54 9.17
C ASN A 111 -11.73 12.02 7.76
N GLN A 112 -10.80 11.34 7.11
CA GLN A 112 -10.35 11.65 5.74
C GLN A 112 -11.06 10.83 4.66
N ALA A 113 -12.03 9.99 5.03
CA ALA A 113 -12.83 9.24 4.08
C ALA A 113 -13.60 10.17 3.11
N PRO A 114 -13.90 9.73 1.89
CA PRO A 114 -14.75 10.49 0.96
C PRO A 114 -16.11 10.85 1.58
N ASP A 115 -16.66 12.00 1.19
CA ASP A 115 -17.93 12.50 1.73
C ASP A 115 -19.06 11.49 1.53
N CYS A 116 -19.08 10.79 0.40
CA CYS A 116 -20.05 9.70 0.14
C CYS A 116 -20.00 8.56 1.17
N TYR A 117 -18.90 8.37 1.87
CA TYR A 117 -18.82 7.42 3.00
C TYR A 117 -19.22 8.04 4.33
N LYS A 118 -18.76 9.26 4.60
CA LYS A 118 -19.04 9.98 5.85
C LYS A 118 -20.52 10.27 6.01
N ASP A 119 -21.17 10.80 4.98
CA ASP A 119 -22.59 11.17 4.99
C ASP A 119 -23.51 9.97 5.16
N GLN A 120 -23.06 8.78 4.75
CA GLN A 120 -23.77 7.51 4.93
C GLN A 120 -23.36 6.76 6.20
N GLY A 121 -22.53 7.34 7.06
CA GLY A 121 -22.10 6.74 8.32
C GLY A 121 -21.27 5.46 8.15
N MET A 122 -20.64 5.27 6.99
CA MET A 122 -19.79 4.10 6.74
C MET A 122 -18.51 4.18 7.56
N LYS A 123 -18.05 3.04 8.06
CA LYS A 123 -16.84 2.95 8.87
C LYS A 123 -15.78 2.10 8.22
N ILE A 124 -14.55 2.60 8.29
CA ILE A 124 -13.33 1.91 7.88
C ILE A 124 -12.70 1.33 9.14
N TYR A 125 -12.59 0.01 9.20
CA TYR A 125 -12.06 -0.71 10.36
C TYR A 125 -10.62 -1.16 10.17
N ALA A 126 -10.21 -1.38 8.92
CA ALA A 126 -8.93 -1.93 8.54
C ALA A 126 -8.50 -1.41 7.17
N SER A 127 -7.26 -1.66 6.81
CA SER A 127 -6.74 -1.48 5.47
C SER A 127 -6.60 -2.84 4.75
N ASN A 128 -6.10 -2.84 3.52
CA ASN A 128 -5.75 -4.07 2.79
C ASN A 128 -4.43 -4.69 3.28
N LEU A 129 -4.02 -5.78 2.63
CA LEU A 129 -2.79 -6.52 2.94
C LEU A 129 -1.52 -5.64 2.93
N CYS A 130 -1.41 -4.73 1.97
CA CYS A 130 -0.24 -3.85 1.81
C CYS A 130 -0.39 -2.48 2.52
N ASN A 131 -1.52 -2.24 3.19
CA ASN A 131 -1.82 -1.06 4.01
C ASN A 131 -1.95 0.28 3.24
N GLU A 132 -2.19 0.23 1.92
CA GLU A 132 -2.37 1.45 1.10
C GLU A 132 -3.84 1.79 0.79
N ILE A 133 -4.79 0.91 1.12
CA ILE A 133 -6.21 1.09 0.81
C ILE A 133 -7.02 1.13 2.09
N SER A 134 -7.79 2.20 2.26
CA SER A 134 -8.70 2.39 3.38
C SER A 134 -10.13 2.50 2.85
N LEU A 135 -10.85 1.39 2.86
CA LEU A 135 -12.22 1.27 2.36
C LEU A 135 -13.13 0.64 3.42
N PRO A 136 -14.42 1.00 3.46
CA PRO A 136 -15.37 0.39 4.39
C PRO A 136 -15.66 -1.06 4.01
N SER A 137 -16.10 -1.84 4.98
CA SER A 137 -16.65 -3.18 4.78
C SER A 137 -17.89 -3.35 5.65
N LYS A 138 -18.80 -4.21 5.21
CA LYS A 138 -20.05 -4.58 5.89
C LYS A 138 -20.23 -6.10 5.84
N GLU A 139 -21.26 -6.61 6.47
CA GLU A 139 -21.55 -8.04 6.47
C GLU A 139 -21.73 -8.60 5.04
N ASP A 140 -22.41 -7.84 4.17
CA ASP A 140 -22.66 -8.20 2.78
C ASP A 140 -21.72 -7.52 1.76
N GLU A 141 -20.66 -6.86 2.22
CA GLU A 141 -19.69 -6.14 1.38
C GLU A 141 -18.25 -6.38 1.84
N SER A 142 -17.44 -6.88 0.93
CA SER A 142 -16.00 -7.04 1.09
C SER A 142 -15.28 -6.28 -0.03
N PHE A 143 -14.44 -5.32 0.33
CA PHE A 143 -13.79 -4.49 -0.68
C PHE A 143 -12.79 -5.28 -1.56
N VAL A 144 -12.65 -4.83 -2.79
CA VAL A 144 -11.71 -5.37 -3.78
C VAL A 144 -10.73 -4.29 -4.21
N CYS A 145 -9.50 -4.71 -4.51
CA CYS A 145 -8.46 -3.82 -5.02
C CYS A 145 -8.47 -3.80 -6.55
N CYS A 146 -8.66 -2.61 -7.14
CA CYS A 146 -8.53 -2.39 -8.59
C CYS A 146 -7.51 -1.26 -8.78
N LEU A 147 -6.26 -1.63 -9.06
CA LEU A 147 -5.12 -0.73 -8.98
C LEU A 147 -4.33 -0.67 -10.29
N SER A 148 -3.77 0.50 -10.57
CA SER A 148 -2.69 0.71 -11.54
C SER A 148 -1.79 1.86 -11.09
N SER A 149 -0.61 2.00 -11.74
CA SER A 149 0.35 3.03 -11.37
C SER A 149 0.98 3.69 -12.59
N LEU A 150 1.08 5.02 -12.56
CA LEU A 150 1.79 5.81 -13.55
C LEU A 150 3.30 5.71 -13.31
N ASN A 151 4.08 5.53 -14.37
CA ASN A 151 5.54 5.59 -14.27
C ASN A 151 6.02 7.05 -14.36
N LEU A 152 6.41 7.61 -13.23
CA LEU A 152 6.82 9.02 -13.14
C LEU A 152 8.12 9.34 -13.92
N ILE A 153 8.92 8.35 -14.33
CA ILE A 153 10.04 8.61 -15.23
C ILE A 153 9.54 9.24 -16.55
N GLN A 154 8.30 8.93 -16.93
CA GLN A 154 7.64 9.49 -18.12
C GLN A 154 6.73 10.67 -17.79
N TRP A 155 6.88 11.31 -16.64
CA TRP A 155 5.97 12.36 -16.19
C TRP A 155 5.84 13.53 -17.17
N ASP A 156 6.96 13.96 -17.74
CA ASP A 156 6.99 15.10 -18.65
C ASP A 156 6.21 14.85 -19.96
N GLU A 157 6.04 13.58 -20.32
CA GLU A 157 5.17 13.19 -21.43
C GLU A 157 3.73 12.94 -20.99
N ILE A 158 3.55 12.27 -19.85
CA ILE A 158 2.23 11.98 -19.28
C ILE A 158 1.41 13.27 -19.09
N VAL A 159 2.03 14.32 -18.55
CA VAL A 159 1.35 15.58 -18.22
C VAL A 159 0.83 16.33 -19.45
N LYS A 160 1.36 16.05 -20.65
CA LYS A 160 0.96 16.64 -21.92
C LYS A 160 -0.21 15.92 -22.59
N THR A 161 -0.63 14.78 -22.06
CA THR A 161 -1.64 13.89 -22.62
C THR A 161 -2.83 13.73 -21.68
N ASP A 162 -3.82 12.96 -22.11
CA ASP A 162 -4.97 12.50 -21.32
C ASP A 162 -4.73 11.13 -20.63
N ALA A 163 -3.47 10.73 -20.47
CA ALA A 163 -3.11 9.42 -19.93
C ALA A 163 -3.69 9.16 -18.52
N ILE A 164 -3.82 10.19 -17.69
CA ILE A 164 -4.37 10.08 -16.32
C ILE A 164 -5.88 9.81 -16.40
N GLU A 165 -6.59 10.58 -17.20
CA GLU A 165 -8.01 10.43 -17.47
C GLU A 165 -8.30 9.06 -18.08
N THR A 166 -7.55 8.67 -19.10
CA THR A 166 -7.66 7.35 -19.77
C THR A 166 -7.41 6.21 -18.82
N LEU A 167 -6.39 6.29 -17.96
CA LEU A 167 -6.11 5.23 -16.97
C LEU A 167 -7.22 5.12 -15.91
N THR A 168 -7.83 6.25 -15.52
CA THR A 168 -8.99 6.26 -14.61
C THR A 168 -10.18 5.53 -15.25
N MET A 169 -10.49 5.84 -16.51
CA MET A 169 -11.55 5.18 -17.27
C MET A 169 -11.26 3.69 -17.48
N PHE A 170 -10.02 3.34 -17.78
CA PHE A 170 -9.59 1.95 -17.92
C PHE A 170 -9.81 1.15 -16.62
N LEU A 171 -9.46 1.70 -15.46
CA LEU A 171 -9.69 1.04 -14.18
C LEU A 171 -11.18 0.86 -13.89
N ASP A 172 -12.03 1.81 -14.26
CA ASP A 172 -13.50 1.64 -14.14
C ASP A 172 -14.01 0.52 -15.07
N ALA A 173 -13.45 0.40 -16.28
CA ALA A 173 -13.77 -0.69 -17.20
C ALA A 173 -13.32 -2.06 -16.66
N VAL A 174 -12.15 -2.14 -16.03
CA VAL A 174 -11.68 -3.37 -15.34
C VAL A 174 -12.61 -3.72 -14.18
N MET A 175 -13.09 -2.72 -13.43
CA MET A 175 -14.08 -2.93 -12.37
C MET A 175 -15.41 -3.46 -12.94
N GLU A 176 -15.85 -2.94 -14.09
CA GLU A 176 -17.05 -3.44 -14.78
C GLU A 176 -16.89 -4.90 -15.19
N GLU A 177 -15.75 -5.27 -15.78
CA GLU A 177 -15.47 -6.65 -16.15
C GLU A 177 -15.48 -7.58 -14.92
N TYR A 178 -14.92 -7.12 -13.79
CA TYR A 178 -14.99 -7.86 -12.52
C TYR A 178 -16.43 -8.07 -12.06
N ILE A 179 -17.26 -7.02 -12.08
CA ILE A 179 -18.67 -7.10 -11.69
C ILE A 179 -19.41 -8.14 -12.55
N GLN A 180 -19.25 -8.08 -13.88
CA GLN A 180 -19.90 -9.03 -14.78
C GLN A 180 -19.45 -10.47 -14.56
N LYS A 181 -18.14 -10.69 -14.36
CA LYS A 181 -17.59 -12.03 -14.14
C LYS A 181 -17.96 -12.64 -12.79
N THR A 182 -18.20 -11.84 -11.77
CA THR A 182 -18.47 -12.34 -10.41
C THR A 182 -19.96 -12.50 -10.09
N GLU A 183 -20.86 -12.02 -10.95
CA GLU A 183 -22.31 -11.98 -10.69
C GLU A 183 -22.92 -13.35 -10.32
N HIS A 184 -22.39 -14.43 -10.87
CA HIS A 184 -22.91 -15.79 -10.66
C HIS A 184 -21.89 -16.75 -10.03
N ILE A 185 -20.80 -16.23 -9.49
CA ILE A 185 -19.79 -17.09 -8.85
C ILE A 185 -20.13 -17.25 -7.37
N PRO A 186 -20.40 -18.47 -6.89
CA PRO A 186 -20.69 -18.73 -5.49
C PRO A 186 -19.58 -18.21 -4.58
N PHE A 187 -19.95 -17.65 -3.43
CA PHE A 187 -19.08 -17.07 -2.41
C PHE A 187 -18.35 -15.78 -2.81
N MET A 188 -18.71 -15.20 -3.96
CA MET A 188 -18.19 -13.89 -4.39
C MET A 188 -19.18 -12.75 -4.16
N GLU A 189 -20.34 -13.03 -3.55
CA GLU A 189 -21.44 -12.08 -3.39
C GLU A 189 -21.01 -10.80 -2.67
N ALA A 190 -20.27 -10.91 -1.58
CA ALA A 190 -19.83 -9.74 -0.80
C ALA A 190 -18.88 -8.85 -1.60
N SER A 191 -17.95 -9.43 -2.35
CA SER A 191 -17.00 -8.69 -3.18
C SER A 191 -17.67 -8.11 -4.44
N HIS A 192 -18.61 -8.85 -5.05
CA HIS A 192 -19.44 -8.37 -6.15
C HIS A 192 -20.28 -7.16 -5.71
N ASN A 193 -20.97 -7.26 -4.57
CA ASN A 193 -21.78 -6.18 -4.03
C ASN A 193 -20.97 -4.91 -3.80
N PHE A 194 -19.79 -5.06 -3.18
CA PHE A 194 -18.88 -3.95 -2.99
C PHE A 194 -18.48 -3.31 -4.33
N ALA A 195 -17.97 -4.12 -5.27
CA ALA A 195 -17.55 -3.64 -6.58
C ALA A 195 -18.67 -2.85 -7.28
N LYS A 196 -19.89 -3.39 -7.32
CA LYS A 196 -21.05 -2.79 -7.99
C LYS A 196 -21.54 -1.50 -7.34
N ARG A 197 -21.51 -1.44 -6.00
CA ARG A 197 -22.08 -0.32 -5.23
C ARG A 197 -21.10 0.83 -5.04
N HIS A 198 -19.77 0.55 -4.98
CA HIS A 198 -18.73 1.53 -4.71
C HIS A 198 -17.92 1.91 -5.93
N ARG A 199 -17.63 0.97 -6.83
CA ARG A 199 -16.70 1.12 -7.96
C ARG A 199 -15.38 1.78 -7.54
N ALA A 200 -14.87 1.43 -6.37
CA ALA A 200 -13.63 1.99 -5.82
C ALA A 200 -12.42 1.55 -6.64
N ILE A 201 -11.66 2.50 -7.14
CA ILE A 201 -10.43 2.27 -7.90
C ILE A 201 -9.27 3.01 -7.25
N GLY A 202 -8.04 2.64 -7.58
CA GLY A 202 -6.84 3.24 -7.02
C GLY A 202 -5.73 3.38 -8.05
N MET A 203 -5.54 4.57 -8.56
CA MET A 203 -4.39 4.93 -9.39
C MET A 203 -3.27 5.47 -8.51
N GLY A 204 -2.09 4.88 -8.61
CA GLY A 204 -0.89 5.30 -7.91
C GLY A 204 0.23 5.72 -8.86
N VAL A 205 1.44 5.69 -8.33
CA VAL A 205 2.65 6.02 -9.08
C VAL A 205 3.77 5.03 -8.75
N LEU A 206 4.71 4.92 -9.66
CA LEU A 206 6.03 4.31 -9.43
C LEU A 206 7.11 5.22 -10.03
N GLY A 207 8.36 4.99 -9.64
CA GLY A 207 9.49 5.72 -10.21
C GLY A 207 9.71 7.12 -9.63
N TRP A 208 9.12 7.46 -8.48
CA TRP A 208 9.30 8.78 -7.87
C TRP A 208 10.78 9.12 -7.62
N HIS A 209 11.49 8.22 -6.92
CA HIS A 209 12.92 8.44 -6.65
C HIS A 209 13.75 8.49 -7.94
N SER A 210 13.46 7.59 -8.90
CA SER A 210 14.13 7.59 -10.20
C SER A 210 13.90 8.89 -10.99
N TYR A 211 12.68 9.44 -10.95
CA TYR A 211 12.37 10.72 -11.57
C TYR A 211 13.14 11.88 -10.91
N LEU A 212 13.23 11.90 -9.59
CA LEU A 212 14.06 12.89 -8.90
C LEU A 212 15.53 12.77 -9.29
N GLN A 213 16.07 11.56 -9.33
CA GLN A 213 17.46 11.32 -9.70
C GLN A 213 17.76 11.71 -11.15
N SER A 214 16.85 11.42 -12.09
CA SER A 214 17.01 11.84 -13.49
C SER A 214 17.08 13.36 -13.67
N ASN A 215 16.47 14.11 -12.75
CA ASN A 215 16.49 15.57 -12.71
C ASN A 215 17.50 16.15 -11.72
N MET A 216 18.36 15.31 -11.13
CA MET A 216 19.37 15.71 -10.13
C MET A 216 18.77 16.42 -8.90
N ILE A 217 17.55 16.07 -8.51
CA ILE A 217 16.82 16.63 -7.38
C ILE A 217 17.01 15.73 -6.15
N SER A 218 17.48 16.30 -5.04
CA SER A 218 17.62 15.58 -3.78
C SER A 218 16.25 15.18 -3.23
N PHE A 219 16.10 13.92 -2.79
CA PHE A 219 14.84 13.34 -2.29
C PHE A 219 14.22 14.16 -1.13
N GLU A 220 15.05 14.68 -0.23
CA GLU A 220 14.60 15.44 0.94
C GLU A 220 14.52 16.97 0.70
N SER A 221 14.76 17.43 -0.53
CA SER A 221 14.79 18.86 -0.84
C SER A 221 13.39 19.49 -0.83
N MET A 222 13.37 20.81 -0.67
CA MET A 222 12.12 21.60 -0.84
C MET A 222 11.62 21.53 -2.27
N GLU A 223 12.51 21.42 -3.25
CA GLU A 223 12.18 21.25 -4.66
C GLU A 223 11.40 19.95 -4.89
N ALA A 224 11.88 18.83 -4.35
CA ALA A 224 11.16 17.56 -4.39
C ALA A 224 9.76 17.67 -3.75
N LYS A 225 9.63 18.37 -2.62
CA LYS A 225 8.34 18.58 -1.95
C LYS A 225 7.36 19.39 -2.80
N LEU A 226 7.82 20.45 -3.45
CA LEU A 226 6.99 21.28 -4.35
C LEU A 226 6.57 20.48 -5.58
N LEU A 227 7.50 19.74 -6.17
CA LEU A 227 7.25 18.89 -7.33
C LEU A 227 6.24 17.78 -7.00
N ASN A 228 6.40 17.10 -5.87
CA ASN A 228 5.43 16.14 -5.36
C ASN A 228 4.02 16.75 -5.27
N SER A 229 3.89 17.92 -4.65
CA SER A 229 2.61 18.61 -4.53
C SER A 229 2.00 18.94 -5.91
N SER A 230 2.81 19.38 -6.87
CA SER A 230 2.37 19.70 -8.23
C SER A 230 1.87 18.46 -8.97
N ILE A 231 2.65 17.37 -8.94
CA ILE A 231 2.32 16.11 -9.60
C ILE A 231 1.00 15.55 -9.06
N PHE A 232 0.88 15.40 -7.74
CA PHE A 232 -0.31 14.80 -7.15
C PHE A 232 -1.57 15.68 -7.24
N LYS A 233 -1.43 17.01 -7.27
CA LYS A 233 -2.54 17.91 -7.60
C LYS A 233 -3.04 17.70 -9.02
N LYS A 234 -2.14 17.54 -9.99
CA LYS A 234 -2.52 17.26 -11.38
C LYS A 234 -3.20 15.90 -11.49
N ILE A 235 -2.61 14.84 -10.90
CA ILE A 235 -3.20 13.49 -10.92
C ILE A 235 -4.60 13.52 -10.30
N ARG A 236 -4.77 14.14 -9.13
CA ARG A 236 -6.08 14.27 -8.47
C ARG A 236 -7.08 14.97 -9.37
N LYS A 237 -6.75 16.14 -9.91
CA LYS A 237 -7.64 16.93 -10.74
C LYS A 237 -8.09 16.17 -12.01
N SER A 238 -7.15 15.47 -12.65
CA SER A 238 -7.45 14.70 -13.86
C SER A 238 -8.29 13.46 -13.57
N SER A 239 -8.01 12.75 -12.47
CA SER A 239 -8.81 11.58 -12.07
C SER A 239 -10.22 11.98 -11.60
N ASP A 240 -10.37 13.09 -10.90
CA ASP A 240 -11.69 13.61 -10.49
C ASP A 240 -12.53 14.00 -11.73
N LYS A 241 -11.93 14.69 -12.71
CA LYS A 241 -12.57 14.99 -13.99
C LYS A 241 -13.04 13.72 -14.71
N ALA A 242 -12.20 12.69 -14.79
CA ALA A 242 -12.56 11.44 -15.47
C ALA A 242 -13.70 10.70 -14.79
N THR A 243 -13.72 10.64 -13.44
CA THR A 243 -14.83 9.99 -12.73
C THR A 243 -16.15 10.79 -12.83
N GLU A 244 -16.10 12.11 -12.96
CA GLU A 244 -17.25 12.97 -13.24
C GLU A 244 -17.79 12.73 -14.67
N GLU A 245 -16.91 12.66 -15.67
CA GLU A 245 -17.28 12.34 -17.06
C GLU A 245 -17.91 10.94 -17.15
N LEU A 246 -17.35 9.96 -16.44
CA LEU A 246 -17.91 8.61 -16.35
C LEU A 246 -19.29 8.58 -15.67
N ALA A 247 -19.50 9.37 -14.64
CA ALA A 247 -20.80 9.48 -13.98
C ALA A 247 -21.87 10.07 -14.93
N ASN A 248 -21.52 11.10 -15.68
CA ASN A 248 -22.40 11.71 -16.68
C ASN A 248 -22.75 10.73 -17.81
N LEU A 249 -21.82 9.89 -18.22
CA LEU A 249 -21.98 8.96 -19.35
C LEU A 249 -22.69 7.66 -18.94
N LEU A 250 -22.33 7.09 -17.80
CA LEU A 250 -22.68 5.72 -17.38
C LEU A 250 -23.49 5.69 -16.07
N GLY A 251 -23.74 6.85 -15.46
CA GLY A 251 -24.47 6.98 -14.19
C GLY A 251 -23.61 6.79 -12.96
N GLU A 252 -24.16 7.13 -11.83
CA GLU A 252 -23.57 7.02 -10.50
C GLU A 252 -23.92 5.67 -9.86
N PRO A 253 -22.95 4.93 -9.27
CA PRO A 253 -23.25 3.74 -8.48
C PRO A 253 -23.94 4.13 -7.16
N LEU A 254 -24.47 3.14 -6.44
CA LEU A 254 -25.29 3.34 -5.25
C LEU A 254 -24.70 4.37 -4.26
N TYR A 255 -23.41 4.23 -3.92
CA TYR A 255 -22.79 5.08 -2.91
C TYR A 255 -22.21 6.39 -3.46
N CYS A 256 -22.31 6.62 -4.76
CA CYS A 256 -21.98 7.90 -5.37
C CYS A 256 -23.19 8.74 -5.79
N GLN A 257 -24.41 8.28 -5.54
CA GLN A 257 -25.63 8.98 -5.94
C GLN A 257 -25.70 10.39 -5.33
N GLY A 258 -25.79 11.40 -6.19
CA GLY A 258 -25.82 12.81 -5.82
C GLY A 258 -24.44 13.46 -5.61
N TYR A 259 -23.35 12.72 -5.81
CA TYR A 259 -21.99 13.24 -5.67
C TYR A 259 -21.31 13.61 -7.00
N GLY A 260 -21.97 13.40 -8.14
CA GLY A 260 -21.44 13.74 -9.46
C GLY A 260 -20.23 12.90 -9.87
N ARG A 261 -20.05 11.69 -9.31
CA ARG A 261 -18.90 10.83 -9.59
C ARG A 261 -19.28 9.36 -9.72
N ARG A 262 -18.49 8.61 -10.48
CA ARG A 262 -18.71 7.16 -10.68
C ARG A 262 -17.90 6.28 -9.72
N ASN A 263 -16.81 6.76 -9.20
CA ASN A 263 -15.91 5.98 -8.33
C ASN A 263 -15.85 6.63 -6.95
N THR A 264 -16.06 5.90 -5.88
CA THR A 264 -15.97 6.42 -4.51
C THR A 264 -14.55 6.87 -4.16
N THR A 265 -13.54 6.17 -4.69
CA THR A 265 -12.12 6.56 -4.63
C THR A 265 -11.49 6.43 -6.01
N THR A 266 -10.43 7.19 -6.29
CA THR A 266 -9.70 7.14 -7.56
C THR A 266 -8.20 6.93 -7.39
N LEU A 267 -7.64 7.16 -6.21
CA LEU A 267 -6.20 7.11 -5.96
C LEU A 267 -5.84 6.15 -4.84
N ALA A 268 -4.73 5.43 -5.03
CA ALA A 268 -4.05 4.64 -4.00
C ALA A 268 -2.58 4.43 -4.40
N ILE A 269 -1.67 4.46 -3.43
CA ILE A 269 -0.22 4.31 -3.68
C ILE A 269 0.19 2.87 -3.42
N ALA A 270 0.16 2.04 -4.47
CA ALA A 270 0.53 0.64 -4.41
C ALA A 270 2.06 0.42 -4.28
N PRO A 271 2.54 -0.71 -3.73
CA PRO A 271 3.98 -0.98 -3.56
C PRO A 271 4.76 -1.12 -4.88
N THR A 272 4.15 -1.60 -5.95
CA THR A 272 4.66 -1.73 -7.32
C THR A 272 6.02 -2.44 -7.50
N THR A 273 6.44 -3.27 -6.55
CA THR A 273 7.78 -3.88 -6.55
C THR A 273 8.11 -4.62 -7.86
N SER A 274 7.19 -5.44 -8.38
CA SER A 274 7.41 -6.18 -9.63
C SER A 274 7.21 -5.30 -10.86
N SER A 275 6.20 -4.44 -10.86
CA SER A 275 5.87 -3.55 -11.98
C SER A 275 6.99 -2.56 -12.27
N SER A 276 7.63 -2.00 -11.25
CA SER A 276 8.73 -1.07 -11.40
C SER A 276 9.96 -1.70 -12.08
N PHE A 277 10.22 -3.00 -11.83
CA PHE A 277 11.28 -3.73 -12.52
C PHE A 277 10.96 -3.96 -14.00
N ILE A 278 9.72 -4.37 -14.30
CA ILE A 278 9.27 -4.61 -15.69
C ILE A 278 9.29 -3.30 -16.49
N LEU A 279 8.93 -2.19 -15.87
CA LEU A 279 8.86 -0.87 -16.51
C LEU A 279 10.20 -0.10 -16.50
N GLY A 280 11.30 -0.80 -16.71
CA GLY A 280 12.62 -0.19 -16.90
C GLY A 280 13.44 -0.05 -15.62
N GLN A 281 13.22 -0.91 -14.64
CA GLN A 281 13.93 -0.91 -13.34
C GLN A 281 13.79 0.43 -12.59
N ALA A 282 12.61 1.04 -12.68
CA ALA A 282 12.26 2.23 -11.93
C ALA A 282 12.25 1.96 -10.41
N SER A 283 12.38 3.00 -9.60
CA SER A 283 12.17 2.88 -8.16
C SER A 283 10.71 2.48 -7.85
N PRO A 284 10.47 1.59 -6.87
CA PRO A 284 9.12 1.17 -6.55
C PRO A 284 8.32 2.29 -5.87
N SER A 285 7.07 2.47 -6.30
CA SER A 285 6.14 3.40 -5.67
C SER A 285 6.73 4.82 -5.51
N ILE A 286 6.62 5.34 -4.29
CA ILE A 286 7.21 6.62 -3.86
C ILE A 286 8.48 6.42 -3.03
N GLU A 287 9.00 5.20 -2.96
CA GLU A 287 10.12 4.85 -2.11
C GLU A 287 11.47 5.10 -2.79
N PRO A 288 12.49 5.51 -2.02
CA PRO A 288 13.86 5.54 -2.53
C PRO A 288 14.39 4.11 -2.73
N LEU A 289 15.29 3.93 -3.69
CA LEU A 289 16.05 2.70 -3.81
C LEU A 289 17.00 2.53 -2.62
N ASN A 290 17.23 1.29 -2.20
CA ASN A 290 18.08 0.97 -1.04
C ASN A 290 19.55 1.34 -1.23
N GLY A 291 20.00 1.52 -2.46
CA GLY A 291 21.38 1.89 -2.77
C GLY A 291 21.56 2.11 -4.27
N ASN A 292 22.73 2.64 -4.65
CA ASN A 292 23.07 2.88 -6.06
C ASN A 292 23.61 1.64 -6.78
N TYR A 293 24.06 0.64 -6.01
CA TYR A 293 24.48 -0.66 -6.52
C TYR A 293 24.11 -1.76 -5.53
N PHE A 294 23.32 -2.70 -5.96
CA PHE A 294 22.88 -3.85 -5.16
C PHE A 294 22.51 -5.04 -6.04
N THR A 295 22.53 -6.23 -5.45
CA THR A 295 22.01 -7.44 -6.09
C THR A 295 20.63 -7.77 -5.53
N LYS A 296 19.68 -8.07 -6.40
CA LYS A 296 18.33 -8.50 -6.04
C LYS A 296 18.12 -9.94 -6.46
N ASP A 297 17.69 -10.76 -5.52
CA ASP A 297 17.25 -12.12 -5.79
C ASP A 297 15.77 -12.09 -6.21
N LEU A 298 15.50 -12.51 -7.43
CA LEU A 298 14.16 -12.71 -7.95
C LEU A 298 13.92 -14.20 -8.16
N ALA A 299 12.66 -14.60 -8.26
CA ALA A 299 12.29 -16.02 -8.50
C ALA A 299 12.99 -16.68 -9.69
N LYS A 300 13.46 -15.90 -10.66
CA LYS A 300 14.14 -16.33 -11.89
C LYS A 300 15.66 -16.11 -11.90
N GLY A 301 16.28 -15.68 -10.80
CA GLY A 301 17.73 -15.48 -10.71
C GLY A 301 18.14 -14.21 -9.98
N LYS A 302 19.46 -14.00 -9.91
CA LYS A 302 20.08 -12.82 -9.31
C LYS A 302 20.30 -11.75 -10.37
N PHE A 303 19.85 -10.52 -10.07
CA PHE A 303 20.02 -9.37 -10.95
C PHE A 303 20.82 -8.30 -10.20
N SER A 304 21.90 -7.81 -10.79
CA SER A 304 22.63 -6.66 -10.28
C SER A 304 22.01 -5.38 -10.84
N TYR A 305 21.71 -4.45 -9.95
CA TYR A 305 21.25 -3.11 -10.30
C TYR A 305 22.39 -2.12 -10.10
N ARG A 306 22.75 -1.38 -11.13
CA ARG A 306 23.58 -0.17 -11.07
C ARG A 306 22.71 1.02 -11.43
N ASN A 307 22.67 2.03 -10.58
CA ASN A 307 21.87 3.23 -10.81
C ASN A 307 22.27 3.91 -12.13
N PRO A 308 21.38 3.99 -13.13
CA PRO A 308 21.72 4.51 -14.45
C PRO A 308 22.07 6.01 -14.44
N TYR A 309 21.43 6.78 -13.55
CA TYR A 309 21.67 8.23 -13.44
C TYR A 309 23.04 8.50 -12.81
N LEU A 310 23.40 7.74 -11.78
CA LEU A 310 24.74 7.78 -11.22
C LEU A 310 25.79 7.33 -12.24
N LYS A 311 25.49 6.31 -13.04
CA LYS A 311 26.39 5.85 -14.10
C LYS A 311 26.69 6.97 -15.10
N SER A 312 25.67 7.65 -15.60
CA SER A 312 25.84 8.80 -16.51
C SER A 312 26.71 9.90 -15.89
N LEU A 313 26.48 10.23 -14.61
CA LEU A 313 27.29 11.22 -13.89
C LEU A 313 28.76 10.77 -13.72
N LEU A 314 29.00 9.48 -13.46
CA LEU A 314 30.34 8.93 -13.37
C LEU A 314 31.03 8.91 -14.73
N GLU A 315 30.32 8.61 -15.82
CA GLU A 315 30.85 8.70 -17.20
C GLU A 315 31.28 10.12 -17.53
N GLU A 316 30.43 11.12 -17.26
CA GLU A 316 30.78 12.54 -17.45
C GLU A 316 32.08 12.97 -16.70
N LYS A 317 32.26 12.39 -15.51
CA LYS A 317 33.45 12.68 -14.67
C LYS A 317 34.65 11.78 -15.02
N GLY A 318 34.53 10.85 -15.97
CA GLY A 318 35.59 9.88 -16.30
C GLY A 318 35.88 8.91 -15.14
N LYS A 319 34.84 8.60 -14.32
CA LYS A 319 34.96 7.75 -13.11
C LYS A 319 34.06 6.50 -13.16
N ASP A 320 33.46 6.18 -14.31
CA ASP A 320 32.68 4.94 -14.48
C ASP A 320 33.64 3.74 -14.62
N THR A 321 34.15 3.27 -13.50
CA THR A 321 35.09 2.13 -13.42
C THR A 321 34.56 1.07 -12.45
N ASP A 322 34.98 -0.17 -12.65
CA ASP A 322 34.57 -1.28 -11.76
C ASP A 322 35.06 -1.08 -10.32
N ASP A 323 36.22 -0.46 -10.12
CA ASP A 323 36.74 -0.15 -8.78
C ASP A 323 35.83 0.85 -8.04
N VAL A 324 35.33 1.86 -8.74
CA VAL A 324 34.39 2.84 -8.16
C VAL A 324 33.08 2.13 -7.81
N TRP A 325 32.53 1.30 -8.70
CA TRP A 325 31.31 0.53 -8.42
C TRP A 325 31.48 -0.47 -7.28
N LEU A 326 32.64 -1.12 -7.19
CA LEU A 326 32.95 -2.01 -6.06
C LEU A 326 33.02 -1.24 -4.75
N SER A 327 33.62 -0.03 -4.76
CA SER A 327 33.62 0.86 -3.59
C SER A 327 32.22 1.26 -3.15
N ILE A 328 31.32 1.57 -4.10
CA ILE A 328 29.90 1.86 -3.82
C ILE A 328 29.22 0.64 -3.20
N LEU A 329 29.41 -0.55 -3.77
CA LEU A 329 28.82 -1.79 -3.24
C LEU A 329 29.29 -2.06 -1.81
N ASN A 330 30.58 -1.95 -1.55
CA ASN A 330 31.19 -2.16 -0.23
C ASN A 330 30.77 -1.09 0.80
N SER A 331 30.25 0.04 0.33
CA SER A 331 29.68 1.11 1.16
C SER A 331 28.14 1.00 1.29
N GLY A 332 27.56 -0.18 1.04
CA GLY A 332 26.12 -0.39 1.11
C GLY A 332 25.32 0.37 0.05
N GLY A 333 25.92 0.64 -1.10
CA GLY A 333 25.30 1.42 -2.18
C GLY A 333 25.41 2.93 -2.03
N SER A 334 26.11 3.43 -1.00
CA SER A 334 26.31 4.86 -0.73
C SER A 334 27.45 5.44 -1.57
N VAL A 335 27.27 6.69 -2.01
CA VAL A 335 28.27 7.48 -2.74
C VAL A 335 28.97 8.52 -1.85
N GLN A 336 28.61 8.65 -0.59
CA GLN A 336 29.10 9.69 0.32
C GLN A 336 30.63 9.64 0.55
N ARG A 337 31.28 8.53 0.25
CA ARG A 337 32.71 8.35 0.38
C ARG A 337 33.50 8.66 -0.90
N LEU A 338 32.81 9.05 -1.97
CA LEU A 338 33.43 9.37 -3.24
C LEU A 338 33.83 10.87 -3.28
N PRO A 339 35.09 11.23 -3.22
CA PRO A 339 35.50 12.64 -3.03
C PRO A 339 35.31 13.51 -4.28
N PHE A 340 34.91 12.92 -5.38
CA PHE A 340 34.67 13.60 -6.66
C PHE A 340 33.18 13.78 -7.02
N LEU A 341 32.27 13.37 -6.14
CA LEU A 341 30.79 13.58 -6.26
C LEU A 341 30.32 14.72 -5.40
#